data_4407df1ef128c5f750fdc7f8e15c7bf2
#
_entry.id   4407df1ef128c5f750fdc7f8e15c7bf2
#
_cell.length_a   1.000
_cell.length_b   1.000
_cell.length_c   1.000
_cell.angle_alpha   90.00
_cell.angle_beta   90.00
_cell.angle_gamma   90.00
#
_symmetry.space_group_name_H-M   'P 1'
#
loop_
_entity.id
_entity.type
_entity.pdbx_description
1 polymer ?
#
loop_
_entity_poly.entity_id
_entity_poly.type
_entity_poly.pdbx_seq_one_letter_code
_entity_poly.pdbx_strand_id
1 'polypeptide(L)'
;MSRHQGARRCRCGVEYRPPSLEGSVIVSPLTDKFSDFNSRFEFAHRLALISDDIYETTKAACRGNYVYNDPENALCANCLQRVDECTSRINAGNILDPYCDDVDPDPSCREAAAIYLEYFGNDKYVQGALHVREGTIEKFEKTNETIHYDLKKQDNECYSYDIFSSIVYHKMLISRKCDVLILSGDHDFTFPYVGAEQWIQSLQLPVKNPWKPWFVNNQVAGYRMKYVKDSYSLTYATVKGAGHSIPLYKPEEAWVILDGWLASHSDVSDF
;
A
#
# COMPACT_ATOMS: atom_id res chain seq x y z
N MET A 1 -2.62 -46.98 17.71
CA MET A 1 -3.65 -46.36 18.59
C MET A 1 -3.77 -44.91 18.22
N SER A 2 -4.79 -44.61 17.42
CA SER A 2 -5.06 -43.28 16.88
C SER A 2 -6.02 -42.59 17.85
N ARG A 3 -5.67 -41.36 18.26
CA ARG A 3 -6.61 -40.47 18.96
C ARG A 3 -7.01 -39.34 18.04
N HIS A 4 -8.19 -39.48 17.45
CA HIS A 4 -8.93 -38.37 16.87
C HIS A 4 -9.42 -37.45 18.00
N GLN A 5 -8.97 -36.19 18.00
CA GLN A 5 -9.59 -35.14 18.80
C GLN A 5 -10.76 -34.56 18.00
N GLY A 6 -11.95 -34.81 18.46
CA GLY A 6 -13.20 -34.35 17.88
C GLY A 6 -13.39 -32.84 18.02
N ALA A 7 -13.68 -32.19 16.92
CA ALA A 7 -14.17 -30.81 16.88
C ALA A 7 -15.53 -30.74 17.62
N ARG A 8 -15.63 -29.87 18.64
CA ARG A 8 -16.90 -29.57 19.32
C ARG A 8 -17.79 -28.78 18.37
N ARG A 9 -18.88 -29.43 17.92
CA ARG A 9 -19.97 -28.75 17.19
C ARG A 9 -20.74 -27.87 18.17
N CYS A 10 -20.68 -26.54 17.97
CA CYS A 10 -21.68 -25.65 18.53
C CYS A 10 -23.02 -25.90 17.81
N ARG A 11 -24.02 -26.42 18.55
CA ARG A 11 -25.39 -26.57 18.06
C ARG A 11 -26.11 -25.22 18.13
N CYS A 12 -25.89 -24.34 17.17
CA CYS A 12 -26.87 -23.38 16.74
C CYS A 12 -27.09 -23.65 15.26
N GLY A 13 -28.33 -24.09 14.89
CA GLY A 13 -28.65 -24.59 13.55
C GLY A 13 -28.74 -23.55 12.47
N VAL A 14 -27.79 -22.61 12.44
CA VAL A 14 -27.50 -21.72 11.30
C VAL A 14 -26.16 -22.17 10.75
N GLU A 15 -26.19 -22.81 9.60
CA GLU A 15 -25.01 -23.08 8.81
C GLU A 15 -24.39 -21.73 8.46
N TYR A 16 -23.33 -21.31 9.17
CA TYR A 16 -22.56 -20.13 8.80
C TYR A 16 -21.89 -20.43 7.46
N ARG A 17 -22.49 -19.97 6.37
CA ARG A 17 -21.77 -19.81 5.10
C ARG A 17 -21.00 -18.51 5.22
N PRO A 18 -19.67 -18.55 5.21
CA PRO A 18 -18.92 -17.30 5.10
C PRO A 18 -19.44 -16.58 3.84
N PRO A 19 -19.66 -15.26 3.88
CA PRO A 19 -20.03 -14.52 2.69
C PRO A 19 -19.03 -14.85 1.59
N SER A 20 -19.52 -15.15 0.40
CA SER A 20 -18.65 -15.35 -0.77
C SER A 20 -17.88 -14.04 -0.96
N LEU A 21 -16.56 -14.09 -0.95
CA LEU A 21 -15.74 -12.93 -1.29
C LEU A 21 -15.90 -12.70 -2.80
N GLU A 22 -16.69 -11.71 -3.19
CA GLU A 22 -16.96 -11.38 -4.58
C GLU A 22 -15.87 -10.50 -5.19
N GLY A 23 -15.21 -9.69 -4.34
CA GLY A 23 -14.12 -8.84 -4.78
C GLY A 23 -13.30 -8.27 -3.63
N SER A 24 -12.16 -7.69 -3.95
CA SER A 24 -11.29 -6.99 -3.00
C SER A 24 -10.80 -5.67 -3.55
N VAL A 25 -10.67 -4.67 -2.67
CA VAL A 25 -10.08 -3.36 -2.99
C VAL A 25 -8.79 -3.21 -2.22
N ILE A 26 -7.73 -2.86 -2.92
CA ILE A 26 -6.39 -2.72 -2.36
C ILE A 26 -5.87 -1.33 -2.74
N VAL A 27 -5.51 -0.55 -1.73
CA VAL A 27 -5.05 0.84 -1.91
C VAL A 27 -3.60 0.95 -1.50
N SER A 28 -2.76 1.49 -2.37
CA SER A 28 -1.33 1.71 -2.14
C SER A 28 -0.61 0.49 -1.55
N PRO A 29 -0.69 -0.69 -2.20
CA PRO A 29 -0.21 -1.95 -1.62
C PRO A 29 1.30 -2.05 -1.54
N LEU A 30 1.79 -2.61 -0.43
CA LEU A 30 3.06 -3.33 -0.40
C LEU A 30 2.80 -4.79 -0.74
N THR A 31 3.07 -5.19 -1.97
CA THR A 31 2.79 -6.53 -2.49
C THR A 31 4.02 -7.43 -2.53
N ASP A 32 5.14 -6.87 -2.95
CA ASP A 32 6.43 -7.55 -3.02
C ASP A 32 7.53 -6.63 -2.50
N LYS A 33 8.14 -7.02 -1.39
CA LYS A 33 9.14 -6.18 -0.70
C LYS A 33 10.25 -5.72 -1.64
N PHE A 34 10.73 -6.63 -2.49
CA PHE A 34 11.84 -6.31 -3.38
C PHE A 34 11.43 -5.31 -4.47
N SER A 35 10.38 -5.61 -5.25
CA SER A 35 9.97 -4.76 -6.36
C SER A 35 9.43 -3.40 -5.87
N ASP A 36 8.62 -3.40 -4.81
CA ASP A 36 8.01 -2.15 -4.33
C ASP A 36 9.05 -1.17 -3.78
N PHE A 37 10.03 -1.64 -3.00
CA PHE A 37 11.09 -0.74 -2.52
C PHE A 37 12.09 -0.35 -3.62
N ASN A 38 12.44 -1.26 -4.53
CA ASN A 38 13.31 -0.93 -5.67
C ASN A 38 12.64 0.07 -6.62
N SER A 39 11.32 0.06 -6.74
CA SER A 39 10.57 0.96 -7.61
C SER A 39 10.67 2.42 -7.22
N ARG A 40 10.98 2.73 -5.95
CA ARG A 40 11.21 4.11 -5.47
C ARG A 40 12.30 4.82 -6.26
N PHE A 41 13.33 4.08 -6.64
CA PHE A 41 14.44 4.63 -7.40
C PHE A 41 14.01 5.07 -8.80
N GLU A 42 13.27 4.21 -9.51
CA GLU A 42 12.73 4.55 -10.84
C GLU A 42 11.67 5.65 -10.74
N PHE A 43 10.82 5.63 -9.72
CA PHE A 43 9.84 6.68 -9.46
C PHE A 43 10.51 8.03 -9.22
N ALA A 44 11.56 8.08 -8.39
CA ALA A 44 12.31 9.32 -8.13
C ALA A 44 12.86 9.92 -9.42
N HIS A 45 13.35 9.10 -10.34
CA HIS A 45 13.81 9.56 -11.66
C HIS A 45 12.65 10.05 -12.53
N ARG A 46 11.54 9.29 -12.62
CA ARG A 46 10.38 9.67 -13.43
C ARG A 46 9.74 10.99 -12.99
N LEU A 47 9.84 11.34 -11.71
CA LEU A 47 9.31 12.59 -11.16
C LEU A 47 10.37 13.68 -10.98
N ALA A 48 11.54 13.52 -11.61
CA ALA A 48 12.64 14.49 -11.58
C ALA A 48 13.14 14.82 -10.15
N LEU A 49 13.01 13.88 -9.20
CA LEU A 49 13.59 14.02 -7.88
C LEU A 49 15.09 13.73 -7.88
N ILE A 50 15.55 12.94 -8.84
CA ILE A 50 16.96 12.68 -9.14
C ILE A 50 17.23 12.91 -10.62
N SER A 51 18.46 13.32 -10.95
CA SER A 51 18.89 13.54 -12.35
C SER A 51 19.17 12.24 -13.09
N ASP A 52 19.22 12.31 -14.42
CA ASP A 52 19.64 11.20 -15.29
C ASP A 52 21.01 10.64 -14.87
N ASP A 53 21.98 11.53 -14.55
CA ASP A 53 23.31 11.13 -14.11
C ASP A 53 23.27 10.29 -12.82
N ILE A 54 22.52 10.75 -11.81
CA ILE A 54 22.35 10.00 -10.54
C ILE A 54 21.66 8.67 -10.83
N TYR A 55 20.61 8.67 -11.65
CA TYR A 55 19.86 7.47 -12.00
C TYR A 55 20.73 6.42 -12.69
N GLU A 56 21.36 6.77 -13.81
CA GLU A 56 22.14 5.82 -14.62
C GLU A 56 23.37 5.32 -13.86
N THR A 57 24.07 6.22 -13.13
CA THR A 57 25.26 5.86 -12.36
C THR A 57 24.90 4.89 -11.24
N THR A 58 23.82 5.16 -10.50
CA THR A 58 23.37 4.29 -9.40
C THR A 58 22.87 2.95 -9.93
N LYS A 59 22.10 2.97 -11.03
CA LYS A 59 21.60 1.75 -11.69
C LYS A 59 22.77 0.83 -12.12
N ALA A 60 23.79 1.39 -12.71
CA ALA A 60 24.98 0.63 -13.09
C ALA A 60 25.75 0.10 -11.88
N ALA A 61 26.00 0.92 -10.86
CA ALA A 61 26.76 0.57 -9.68
C ALA A 61 26.05 -0.50 -8.84
N CYS A 62 24.72 -0.39 -8.64
CA CYS A 62 23.90 -1.29 -7.83
C CYS A 62 23.31 -2.45 -8.64
N ARG A 63 23.50 -2.50 -9.96
CA ARG A 63 22.96 -3.54 -10.84
C ARG A 63 21.43 -3.71 -10.74
N GLY A 64 20.72 -2.60 -10.51
CA GLY A 64 19.26 -2.59 -10.34
C GLY A 64 18.74 -3.16 -9.01
N ASN A 65 19.62 -3.43 -8.06
CA ASN A 65 19.23 -3.87 -6.72
C ASN A 65 19.62 -2.81 -5.68
N TYR A 66 18.65 -2.06 -5.21
CA TYR A 66 18.84 -0.94 -4.27
C TYR A 66 18.45 -1.31 -2.82
N VAL A 67 17.76 -2.44 -2.62
CA VAL A 67 17.27 -2.90 -1.32
C VAL A 67 18.21 -3.92 -0.68
N TYR A 68 18.64 -4.92 -1.45
CA TYR A 68 19.56 -5.97 -1.01
C TYR A 68 20.91 -5.80 -1.71
N ASN A 69 21.47 -4.60 -1.59
CA ASN A 69 22.78 -4.29 -2.13
C ASN A 69 23.89 -5.04 -1.36
N ASP A 70 24.95 -5.36 -2.07
CA ASP A 70 26.15 -5.94 -1.48
C ASP A 70 26.80 -4.92 -0.52
N PRO A 71 26.93 -5.20 0.79
CA PRO A 71 27.53 -4.29 1.75
C PRO A 71 28.99 -3.92 1.43
N GLU A 72 29.70 -4.77 0.67
CA GLU A 72 31.08 -4.50 0.25
C GLU A 72 31.17 -3.67 -1.02
N ASN A 73 30.04 -3.43 -1.70
CA ASN A 73 29.99 -2.59 -2.87
C ASN A 73 29.94 -1.09 -2.52
N ALA A 74 31.10 -0.55 -2.18
CA ALA A 74 31.24 0.87 -1.79
C ALA A 74 30.75 1.83 -2.89
N LEU A 75 30.88 1.47 -4.18
CA LEU A 75 30.39 2.31 -5.27
C LEU A 75 28.87 2.43 -5.25
N CYS A 76 28.14 1.31 -5.08
CA CYS A 76 26.70 1.33 -4.93
C CYS A 76 26.27 2.13 -3.68
N ALA A 77 26.93 1.92 -2.55
CA ALA A 77 26.63 2.63 -1.30
C ALA A 77 26.77 4.17 -1.48
N ASN A 78 27.85 4.64 -2.10
CA ASN A 78 28.04 6.06 -2.39
C ASN A 78 27.01 6.63 -3.36
N CYS A 79 26.60 5.84 -4.36
CA CYS A 79 25.53 6.27 -5.28
C CYS A 79 24.18 6.36 -4.58
N LEU A 80 23.83 5.39 -3.70
CA LEU A 80 22.61 5.43 -2.91
C LEU A 80 22.58 6.60 -1.92
N GLN A 81 23.73 6.98 -1.34
CA GLN A 81 23.83 8.18 -0.52
C GLN A 81 23.45 9.44 -1.31
N ARG A 82 23.91 9.59 -2.56
CA ARG A 82 23.52 10.73 -3.43
C ARG A 82 22.02 10.76 -3.70
N VAL A 83 21.38 9.59 -3.84
CA VAL A 83 19.91 9.49 -3.98
C VAL A 83 19.23 9.95 -2.69
N ASP A 84 19.73 9.52 -1.53
CA ASP A 84 19.20 9.92 -0.22
C ASP A 84 19.32 11.42 0.00
N GLU A 85 20.46 12.03 -0.34
CA GLU A 85 20.67 13.49 -0.28
C GLU A 85 19.61 14.28 -1.08
N CYS A 86 19.10 13.70 -2.18
CA CYS A 86 18.04 14.32 -2.97
C CYS A 86 16.63 14.05 -2.43
N THR A 87 16.41 12.95 -1.68
CA THR A 87 15.06 12.47 -1.36
C THR A 87 14.74 12.44 0.13
N SER A 88 15.73 12.54 1.02
CA SER A 88 15.54 12.44 2.48
C SER A 88 14.62 13.51 3.10
N ARG A 89 14.44 14.66 2.42
CA ARG A 89 13.57 15.75 2.87
C ARG A 89 12.29 15.88 2.05
N ILE A 90 11.85 14.78 1.44
CA ILE A 90 10.57 14.70 0.74
C ILE A 90 9.56 13.99 1.62
N ASN A 91 8.33 14.48 1.67
CA ASN A 91 7.25 13.74 2.30
C ASN A 91 6.95 12.47 1.48
N ALA A 92 7.35 11.30 2.01
CA ALA A 92 7.18 10.05 1.29
C ALA A 92 5.71 9.66 1.11
N GLY A 93 4.83 10.10 2.00
CA GLY A 93 3.39 9.84 1.90
C GLY A 93 2.73 10.59 0.75
N ASN A 94 3.20 11.80 0.43
CA ASN A 94 2.81 12.56 -0.76
C ASN A 94 3.89 13.59 -1.08
N ILE A 95 4.59 13.41 -2.17
CA ILE A 95 5.70 14.31 -2.56
C ILE A 95 5.28 15.75 -2.86
N LEU A 96 3.97 16.01 -2.99
CA LEU A 96 3.43 17.37 -3.14
C LEU A 96 3.18 18.08 -1.81
N ASP A 97 3.15 17.33 -0.71
CA ASP A 97 2.99 17.88 0.63
C ASP A 97 4.36 18.34 1.17
N PRO A 98 4.40 19.36 2.02
CA PRO A 98 5.64 19.77 2.67
C PRO A 98 6.22 18.63 3.51
N TYR A 99 7.54 18.60 3.63
CA TYR A 99 8.21 17.76 4.61
C TYR A 99 7.94 18.31 6.01
N CYS A 100 7.48 17.46 6.90
CA CYS A 100 7.19 17.79 8.29
C CYS A 100 8.29 17.26 9.20
N ASP A 101 8.82 18.13 10.05
CA ASP A 101 9.74 17.70 11.11
C ASP A 101 8.93 17.02 12.23
N ASP A 102 9.36 15.84 12.66
CA ASP A 102 8.69 15.08 13.72
C ASP A 102 8.81 15.75 15.11
N VAL A 103 9.78 16.66 15.28
CA VAL A 103 10.08 17.30 16.57
C VAL A 103 9.25 18.56 16.80
N ASP A 104 9.06 19.37 15.76
CA ASP A 104 8.26 20.61 15.84
C ASP A 104 7.56 20.82 14.49
N PRO A 105 6.50 20.07 14.22
CA PRO A 105 5.83 20.14 12.94
C PRO A 105 5.10 21.47 12.77
N ASP A 106 5.32 22.11 11.62
CA ASP A 106 4.54 23.29 11.22
C ASP A 106 3.03 22.97 11.29
N PRO A 107 2.19 23.83 11.87
CA PRO A 107 0.75 23.61 11.93
C PRO A 107 0.07 23.39 10.58
N SER A 108 0.68 23.82 9.48
CA SER A 108 0.23 23.53 8.11
C SER A 108 0.54 22.10 7.67
N CYS A 109 1.40 21.41 8.38
CA CYS A 109 1.71 20.02 8.12
C CYS A 109 0.50 19.12 8.41
N ARG A 110 0.09 18.35 7.43
CA ARG A 110 -0.99 17.37 7.60
C ARG A 110 -0.66 16.34 8.69
N GLU A 111 0.61 16.00 8.84
CA GLU A 111 1.10 15.06 9.86
C GLU A 111 1.08 15.64 11.28
N ALA A 112 1.04 16.98 11.45
CA ALA A 112 0.80 17.59 12.75
C ALA A 112 -0.54 17.13 13.36
N ALA A 113 -1.52 16.78 12.54
CA ALA A 113 -2.76 16.19 13.00
C ALA A 113 -2.55 14.85 13.76
N ALA A 114 -1.44 14.16 13.54
CA ALA A 114 -1.11 12.92 14.27
C ALA A 114 -0.86 13.17 15.77
N ILE A 115 -0.39 14.35 16.15
CA ILE A 115 -0.24 14.75 17.56
C ILE A 115 -1.62 14.81 18.23
N TYR A 116 -2.59 15.41 17.54
CA TYR A 116 -3.97 15.47 18.05
C TYR A 116 -4.61 14.09 18.15
N LEU A 117 -4.22 13.14 17.30
CA LEU A 117 -4.70 11.77 17.36
C LEU A 117 -4.31 11.09 18.68
N GLU A 118 -3.10 11.32 19.20
CA GLU A 118 -2.69 10.79 20.49
C GLU A 118 -3.48 11.42 21.65
N TYR A 119 -3.69 12.73 21.63
CA TYR A 119 -4.54 13.39 22.63
C TYR A 119 -5.96 12.83 22.59
N PHE A 120 -6.55 12.74 21.40
CA PHE A 120 -7.90 12.22 21.19
C PHE A 120 -8.00 10.74 21.62
N GLY A 121 -7.04 9.90 21.25
CA GLY A 121 -7.04 8.48 21.60
C GLY A 121 -6.84 8.21 23.10
N ASN A 122 -6.26 9.17 23.84
CA ASN A 122 -6.04 9.06 25.29
C ASN A 122 -7.11 9.79 26.10
N ASP A 123 -8.03 10.53 25.48
CA ASP A 123 -9.14 11.17 26.18
C ASP A 123 -10.12 10.13 26.72
N LYS A 124 -10.41 10.20 28.04
CA LYS A 124 -11.26 9.22 28.70
C LYS A 124 -12.72 9.24 28.25
N TYR A 125 -13.23 10.41 27.81
CA TYR A 125 -14.57 10.51 27.26
C TYR A 125 -14.65 9.85 25.90
N VAL A 126 -13.64 10.04 25.05
CA VAL A 126 -13.52 9.38 23.76
C VAL A 126 -13.41 7.85 23.95
N GLN A 127 -12.53 7.40 24.85
CA GLN A 127 -12.37 5.99 25.15
C GLN A 127 -13.68 5.36 25.68
N GLY A 128 -14.39 6.07 26.54
CA GLY A 128 -15.70 5.64 27.02
C GLY A 128 -16.75 5.56 25.91
N ALA A 129 -16.81 6.55 25.02
CA ALA A 129 -17.73 6.57 23.89
C ALA A 129 -17.44 5.45 22.87
N LEU A 130 -16.15 5.08 22.71
CA LEU A 130 -15.69 3.98 21.85
C LEU A 130 -15.74 2.61 22.55
N HIS A 131 -16.20 2.54 23.79
CA HIS A 131 -16.24 1.32 24.60
C HIS A 131 -14.88 0.63 24.73
N VAL A 132 -13.80 1.42 24.82
CA VAL A 132 -12.45 0.88 25.09
C VAL A 132 -12.44 0.20 26.45
N ARG A 133 -11.96 -1.05 26.50
CA ARG A 133 -11.89 -1.80 27.74
C ARG A 133 -10.84 -1.19 28.66
N GLU A 134 -11.27 -0.75 29.86
CA GLU A 134 -10.39 -0.19 30.87
C GLU A 134 -9.28 -1.17 31.30
N GLY A 135 -8.08 -0.64 31.51
CA GLY A 135 -6.93 -1.40 32.01
C GLY A 135 -6.26 -2.32 30.99
N THR A 136 -6.65 -2.30 29.71
CA THR A 136 -6.01 -3.10 28.66
C THR A 136 -4.77 -2.44 28.08
N ILE A 137 -4.74 -1.11 28.05
CA ILE A 137 -3.60 -0.29 27.60
C ILE A 137 -3.47 0.90 28.54
N GLU A 138 -2.25 1.27 28.91
CA GLU A 138 -1.99 2.46 29.72
C GLU A 138 -2.11 3.74 28.91
N LYS A 139 -1.61 3.71 27.67
CA LYS A 139 -1.58 4.84 26.75
C LYS A 139 -1.77 4.36 25.32
N PHE A 140 -2.61 5.07 24.56
CA PHE A 140 -2.68 4.93 23.13
C PHE A 140 -1.47 5.66 22.49
N GLU A 141 -0.73 4.97 21.66
CA GLU A 141 0.40 5.49 20.89
C GLU A 141 0.17 5.21 19.41
N LYS A 142 0.48 6.17 18.55
CA LYS A 142 0.37 6.02 17.09
C LYS A 142 1.26 4.89 16.58
N THR A 143 2.48 4.81 17.12
CA THR A 143 3.47 3.78 16.82
C THR A 143 4.08 3.30 18.12
N ASN A 144 4.42 2.03 18.20
CA ASN A 144 5.12 1.48 19.36
C ASN A 144 6.33 0.69 18.87
N GLU A 145 7.52 1.20 19.18
CA GLU A 145 8.79 0.59 18.79
C GLU A 145 9.26 -0.48 19.76
N THR A 146 8.57 -0.62 20.91
CA THR A 146 8.94 -1.58 21.97
C THR A 146 8.13 -2.86 21.96
N ILE A 147 7.01 -2.92 21.24
CA ILE A 147 6.23 -4.13 21.10
C ILE A 147 6.92 -5.08 20.12
N HIS A 148 7.52 -6.11 20.68
CA HIS A 148 8.02 -7.24 19.91
C HIS A 148 6.95 -8.32 19.88
N TYR A 149 6.50 -8.70 18.67
CA TYR A 149 5.69 -9.89 18.51
C TYR A 149 6.60 -11.11 18.70
N ASP A 150 6.42 -11.81 19.83
CA ASP A 150 7.14 -13.06 20.11
C ASP A 150 6.62 -14.18 19.20
N LEU A 151 7.01 -14.15 17.95
CA LEU A 151 6.81 -15.25 16.98
C LEU A 151 8.01 -16.21 16.96
N LYS A 152 8.79 -16.27 18.04
CA LYS A 152 10.04 -17.03 18.16
C LYS A 152 11.14 -16.58 17.19
N LYS A 153 11.08 -15.34 16.73
CA LYS A 153 12.14 -14.72 15.93
C LYS A 153 13.10 -14.00 16.87
N GLN A 154 14.38 -14.25 16.68
CA GLN A 154 15.46 -13.61 17.44
C GLN A 154 15.93 -12.30 16.81
N ASP A 155 15.14 -11.69 15.95
CA ASP A 155 15.42 -10.41 15.36
C ASP A 155 15.04 -9.28 16.34
N ASN A 156 15.91 -8.30 16.46
CA ASN A 156 15.72 -7.13 17.31
C ASN A 156 14.78 -6.09 16.68
N GLU A 157 14.10 -6.41 15.59
CA GLU A 157 13.17 -5.50 14.92
C GLU A 157 11.77 -5.63 15.50
N CYS A 158 11.11 -4.49 15.78
CA CYS A 158 9.72 -4.44 16.26
C CYS A 158 8.72 -5.01 15.27
N TYR A 159 9.06 -4.96 13.97
CA TYR A 159 8.27 -5.50 12.89
C TYR A 159 9.13 -6.37 11.97
N SER A 160 8.71 -7.60 11.80
CA SER A 160 9.36 -8.56 10.90
C SER A 160 8.43 -8.98 9.78
N TYR A 161 8.91 -8.95 8.54
CA TYR A 161 8.16 -9.42 7.40
C TYR A 161 8.11 -10.96 7.40
N ASP A 162 6.98 -11.54 7.79
CA ASP A 162 6.74 -12.99 7.66
C ASP A 162 6.51 -13.40 6.22
N ILE A 163 5.94 -12.49 5.42
CA ILE A 163 5.62 -12.69 4.01
C ILE A 163 6.30 -11.58 3.21
N PHE A 164 7.39 -11.92 2.54
CA PHE A 164 8.14 -10.97 1.71
C PHE A 164 7.44 -10.63 0.39
N SER A 165 6.56 -11.53 -0.09
CA SER A 165 5.81 -11.35 -1.32
C SER A 165 4.42 -11.96 -1.20
N SER A 166 3.39 -11.15 -1.44
CA SER A 166 1.99 -11.59 -1.48
C SER A 166 1.49 -11.93 -2.90
N ILE A 167 2.36 -11.92 -3.91
CA ILE A 167 2.02 -12.26 -5.31
C ILE A 167 1.36 -13.63 -5.43
N VAL A 168 1.77 -14.61 -4.61
CA VAL A 168 1.16 -15.95 -4.58
C VAL A 168 -0.33 -15.89 -4.24
N TYR A 169 -0.74 -14.99 -3.34
CA TYR A 169 -2.15 -14.83 -2.96
C TYR A 169 -2.95 -14.17 -4.07
N HIS A 170 -2.38 -13.22 -4.84
CA HIS A 170 -3.01 -12.69 -6.04
C HIS A 170 -3.27 -13.78 -7.08
N LYS A 171 -2.31 -14.70 -7.27
CA LYS A 171 -2.51 -15.88 -8.13
C LYS A 171 -3.63 -16.80 -7.63
N MET A 172 -3.81 -16.91 -6.32
CA MET A 172 -4.94 -17.66 -5.73
C MET A 172 -6.28 -16.94 -5.94
N LEU A 173 -6.34 -15.60 -5.84
CA LEU A 173 -7.54 -14.82 -6.15
C LEU A 173 -7.98 -15.01 -7.61
N ILE A 174 -7.02 -15.03 -8.54
CA ILE A 174 -7.28 -15.35 -9.95
C ILE A 174 -7.96 -16.70 -10.09
N SER A 175 -7.45 -17.74 -9.42
CA SER A 175 -8.02 -19.08 -9.49
C SER A 175 -9.40 -19.20 -8.85
N ARG A 176 -9.71 -18.33 -7.89
CA ARG A 176 -10.99 -18.27 -7.18
C ARG A 176 -11.99 -17.30 -7.80
N LYS A 177 -11.60 -16.61 -8.88
CA LYS A 177 -12.44 -15.64 -9.61
C LYS A 177 -12.92 -14.48 -8.72
N CYS A 178 -12.10 -14.08 -7.77
CA CYS A 178 -12.37 -12.97 -6.88
C CYS A 178 -11.81 -11.68 -7.50
N ASP A 179 -12.67 -10.82 -8.00
CA ASP A 179 -12.29 -9.58 -8.67
C ASP A 179 -11.52 -8.62 -7.77
N VAL A 180 -10.60 -7.86 -8.37
CA VAL A 180 -9.70 -6.97 -7.63
C VAL A 180 -9.68 -5.58 -8.24
N LEU A 181 -9.82 -4.55 -7.38
CA LEU A 181 -9.49 -3.17 -7.69
C LEU A 181 -8.21 -2.80 -6.96
N ILE A 182 -7.22 -2.30 -7.69
CA ILE A 182 -5.96 -1.80 -7.14
C ILE A 182 -5.85 -0.32 -7.46
N LEU A 183 -5.62 0.49 -6.43
CA LEU A 183 -5.45 1.93 -6.54
C LEU A 183 -4.06 2.34 -6.07
N SER A 184 -3.39 3.21 -6.84
CA SER A 184 -2.12 3.82 -6.46
C SER A 184 -2.19 5.34 -6.62
N GLY A 185 -1.73 6.10 -5.63
CA GLY A 185 -1.49 7.54 -5.80
C GLY A 185 -0.29 7.76 -6.73
N ASP A 186 -0.40 8.69 -7.67
CA ASP A 186 0.69 8.98 -8.61
C ASP A 186 1.83 9.81 -7.97
N HIS A 187 1.63 10.29 -6.74
CA HIS A 187 2.60 11.03 -5.94
C HIS A 187 2.98 10.32 -4.63
N ASP A 188 2.67 9.02 -4.53
CA ASP A 188 3.07 8.15 -3.43
C ASP A 188 4.52 7.69 -3.61
N PHE A 189 5.42 8.14 -2.71
CA PHE A 189 6.81 7.69 -2.65
C PHE A 189 7.01 6.54 -1.67
N THR A 190 6.03 6.28 -0.79
CA THR A 190 6.06 5.15 0.14
C THR A 190 5.98 3.82 -0.60
N PHE A 191 4.96 3.65 -1.45
CA PHE A 191 4.80 2.50 -2.36
C PHE A 191 4.38 2.99 -3.75
N PRO A 192 5.36 3.36 -4.59
CA PRO A 192 5.10 3.97 -5.87
C PRO A 192 4.29 3.10 -6.83
N TYR A 193 3.47 3.76 -7.66
CA TYR A 193 2.69 3.11 -8.71
C TYR A 193 3.55 2.22 -9.64
N VAL A 194 4.83 2.55 -9.78
CA VAL A 194 5.80 1.79 -10.59
C VAL A 194 5.93 0.35 -10.08
N GLY A 195 6.03 0.15 -8.75
CA GLY A 195 6.08 -1.18 -8.16
C GLY A 195 4.79 -1.96 -8.42
N ALA A 196 3.63 -1.29 -8.26
CA ALA A 196 2.35 -1.90 -8.55
C ALA A 196 2.24 -2.36 -10.02
N GLU A 197 2.66 -1.54 -10.98
CA GLU A 197 2.70 -1.92 -12.40
C GLU A 197 3.59 -3.14 -12.64
N GLN A 198 4.79 -3.17 -12.03
CA GLN A 198 5.75 -4.26 -12.21
C GLN A 198 5.20 -5.61 -11.74
N TRP A 199 4.65 -5.67 -10.52
CA TRP A 199 4.13 -6.95 -10.02
C TRP A 199 2.81 -7.35 -10.70
N ILE A 200 1.94 -6.40 -11.11
CA ILE A 200 0.74 -6.71 -11.90
C ILE A 200 1.14 -7.32 -13.25
N GLN A 201 2.13 -6.76 -13.92
CA GLN A 201 2.67 -7.31 -15.18
C GLN A 201 3.21 -8.74 -14.99
N SER A 202 3.81 -9.05 -13.83
CA SER A 202 4.31 -10.39 -13.52
C SER A 202 3.21 -11.46 -13.43
N LEU A 203 1.95 -11.07 -13.24
CA LEU A 203 0.80 -11.97 -13.27
C LEU A 203 0.44 -12.46 -14.69
N GLN A 204 0.96 -11.80 -15.73
CA GLN A 204 0.75 -12.13 -17.14
C GLN A 204 -0.74 -12.27 -17.52
N LEU A 205 -1.57 -11.37 -17.01
CA LEU A 205 -3.00 -11.34 -17.30
C LEU A 205 -3.25 -10.66 -18.65
N PRO A 206 -4.20 -11.16 -19.46
CA PRO A 206 -4.61 -10.51 -20.70
C PRO A 206 -5.24 -9.13 -20.43
N VAL A 207 -4.82 -8.13 -21.19
CA VAL A 207 -5.40 -6.79 -21.14
C VAL A 207 -6.72 -6.80 -21.88
N LYS A 208 -7.82 -6.45 -21.20
CA LYS A 208 -9.14 -6.26 -21.81
C LYS A 208 -9.32 -4.79 -22.23
N ASN A 209 -9.10 -3.86 -21.30
CA ASN A 209 -9.17 -2.44 -21.58
C ASN A 209 -7.78 -1.84 -21.39
N PRO A 210 -7.17 -1.25 -22.45
CA PRO A 210 -5.85 -0.65 -22.36
C PRO A 210 -5.86 0.60 -21.49
N TRP A 211 -4.68 1.07 -21.16
CA TRP A 211 -4.46 2.29 -20.37
C TRP A 211 -5.22 3.48 -20.95
N LYS A 212 -6.11 4.09 -20.16
CA LYS A 212 -6.93 5.23 -20.54
C LYS A 212 -7.24 6.12 -19.36
N PRO A 213 -7.47 7.43 -19.58
CA PRO A 213 -7.90 8.32 -18.51
C PRO A 213 -9.30 7.93 -17.99
N TRP A 214 -9.53 8.23 -16.71
CA TRP A 214 -10.85 8.25 -16.10
C TRP A 214 -11.09 9.65 -15.50
N PHE A 215 -12.36 10.02 -15.29
CA PHE A 215 -12.75 11.41 -15.09
C PHE A 215 -13.64 11.57 -13.87
N VAL A 216 -13.44 12.73 -13.18
CA VAL A 216 -14.34 13.27 -12.17
C VAL A 216 -14.59 14.73 -12.56
N ASN A 217 -15.85 15.18 -12.56
CA ASN A 217 -16.25 16.53 -12.93
C ASN A 217 -15.62 17.02 -14.26
N ASN A 218 -15.59 16.16 -15.27
CA ASN A 218 -14.95 16.40 -16.58
C ASN A 218 -13.45 16.70 -16.53
N GLN A 219 -12.78 16.40 -15.43
CA GLN A 219 -11.32 16.50 -15.30
C GLN A 219 -10.71 15.10 -15.23
N VAL A 220 -9.51 14.95 -15.79
CA VAL A 220 -8.76 13.69 -15.65
C VAL A 220 -8.42 13.48 -14.18
N ALA A 221 -9.03 12.47 -13.57
CA ALA A 221 -8.82 12.08 -12.19
C ALA A 221 -7.68 11.07 -12.01
N GLY A 222 -7.29 10.42 -13.09
CA GLY A 222 -6.20 9.44 -13.16
C GLY A 222 -6.29 8.61 -14.41
N TYR A 223 -5.61 7.49 -14.38
CA TYR A 223 -5.59 6.54 -15.50
C TYR A 223 -5.92 5.14 -15.01
N ARG A 224 -6.49 4.30 -15.87
CA ARG A 224 -6.84 2.92 -15.50
C ARG A 224 -6.63 1.94 -16.64
N MET A 225 -6.45 0.68 -16.26
CA MET A 225 -6.34 -0.48 -17.13
C MET A 225 -7.13 -1.65 -16.53
N LYS A 226 -7.76 -2.47 -17.35
CA LYS A 226 -8.48 -3.65 -16.91
C LYS A 226 -7.90 -4.90 -17.54
N TYR A 227 -7.59 -5.88 -16.71
CA TYR A 227 -7.16 -7.21 -17.11
C TYR A 227 -8.28 -8.20 -16.86
N VAL A 228 -8.44 -9.18 -17.74
CA VAL A 228 -9.47 -10.22 -17.60
C VAL A 228 -8.88 -11.56 -17.98
N LYS A 229 -9.15 -12.57 -17.15
CA LYS A 229 -8.84 -13.97 -17.45
C LYS A 229 -9.99 -14.84 -16.97
N ASP A 230 -10.65 -15.51 -17.90
CA ASP A 230 -11.89 -16.26 -17.65
C ASP A 230 -12.96 -15.34 -17.02
N SER A 231 -13.41 -15.66 -15.81
CA SER A 231 -14.35 -14.84 -15.04
C SER A 231 -13.67 -14.02 -13.92
N TYR A 232 -12.36 -13.89 -13.92
CA TYR A 232 -11.60 -13.01 -13.03
C TYR A 232 -11.31 -11.69 -13.72
N SER A 233 -11.45 -10.57 -13.00
CA SER A 233 -10.98 -9.28 -13.46
C SER A 233 -10.11 -8.57 -12.43
N LEU A 234 -9.08 -7.87 -12.93
CA LEU A 234 -8.25 -6.97 -12.16
C LEU A 234 -8.33 -5.60 -12.81
N THR A 235 -8.84 -4.62 -12.08
CA THR A 235 -8.78 -3.20 -12.46
C THR A 235 -7.65 -2.54 -11.70
N TYR A 236 -6.70 -1.98 -12.42
CA TYR A 236 -5.65 -1.15 -11.85
C TYR A 236 -5.89 0.30 -12.22
N ALA A 237 -5.78 1.23 -11.25
CA ALA A 237 -5.89 2.64 -11.52
C ALA A 237 -4.94 3.48 -10.70
N THR A 238 -4.44 4.56 -11.31
CA THR A 238 -3.77 5.65 -10.60
C THR A 238 -4.77 6.76 -10.27
N VAL A 239 -4.51 7.48 -9.18
CA VAL A 239 -5.27 8.67 -8.79
C VAL A 239 -4.34 9.88 -8.82
N LYS A 240 -4.67 10.84 -9.71
CA LYS A 240 -3.84 12.01 -9.98
C LYS A 240 -3.77 12.96 -8.78
N GLY A 241 -2.54 13.31 -8.38
CA GLY A 241 -2.28 14.21 -7.25
C GLY A 241 -2.54 13.55 -5.88
N ALA A 242 -2.72 12.23 -5.84
CA ALA A 242 -2.84 11.49 -4.58
C ALA A 242 -1.50 10.91 -4.16
N GLY A 243 -1.28 10.90 -2.84
CA GLY A 243 -0.20 10.14 -2.20
C GLY A 243 -0.70 8.81 -1.65
N HIS A 244 -0.01 8.29 -0.63
CA HIS A 244 -0.22 6.97 -0.02
C HIS A 244 -1.64 6.76 0.52
N SER A 245 -2.22 7.76 1.15
CA SER A 245 -3.59 7.72 1.68
C SER A 245 -4.58 8.35 0.70
N ILE A 246 -4.89 7.67 -0.41
CA ILE A 246 -5.71 8.21 -1.51
C ILE A 246 -6.99 8.91 -1.02
N PRO A 247 -7.83 8.32 -0.11
CA PRO A 247 -9.04 8.97 0.35
C PRO A 247 -8.80 10.25 1.15
N LEU A 248 -7.61 10.40 1.74
CA LEU A 248 -7.22 11.60 2.47
C LEU A 248 -6.90 12.76 1.52
N TYR A 249 -6.24 12.47 0.41
CA TYR A 249 -5.79 13.47 -0.56
C TYR A 249 -6.84 13.79 -1.62
N LYS A 250 -7.58 12.75 -2.05
CA LYS A 250 -8.52 12.78 -3.17
C LYS A 250 -9.82 12.03 -2.83
N PRO A 251 -10.61 12.50 -1.84
CA PRO A 251 -11.79 11.78 -1.34
C PRO A 251 -12.87 11.59 -2.40
N GLU A 252 -13.12 12.58 -3.25
CA GLU A 252 -14.13 12.50 -4.30
C GLU A 252 -13.74 11.49 -5.36
N GLU A 253 -12.50 11.56 -5.83
CA GLU A 253 -11.95 10.63 -6.82
C GLU A 253 -11.93 9.19 -6.28
N ALA A 254 -11.53 9.02 -5.01
CA ALA A 254 -11.55 7.71 -4.34
C ALA A 254 -12.97 7.13 -4.28
N TRP A 255 -13.95 7.95 -3.97
CA TRP A 255 -15.35 7.53 -3.94
C TRP A 255 -15.86 7.15 -5.34
N VAL A 256 -15.66 8.01 -6.33
CA VAL A 256 -16.17 7.78 -7.71
C VAL A 256 -15.61 6.50 -8.32
N ILE A 257 -14.30 6.23 -8.13
CA ILE A 257 -13.71 5.02 -8.71
C ILE A 257 -14.18 3.75 -7.98
N LEU A 258 -14.36 3.82 -6.66
CA LEU A 258 -14.86 2.71 -5.86
C LEU A 258 -16.32 2.41 -6.20
N ASP A 259 -17.18 3.42 -6.22
CA ASP A 259 -18.60 3.29 -6.53
C ASP A 259 -18.82 2.73 -7.94
N GLY A 260 -18.10 3.25 -8.94
CA GLY A 260 -18.15 2.74 -10.31
C GLY A 260 -17.64 1.29 -10.41
N TRP A 261 -16.61 0.90 -9.66
CA TRP A 261 -16.13 -0.48 -9.63
C TRP A 261 -17.16 -1.43 -8.99
N LEU A 262 -17.78 -1.03 -7.87
CA LEU A 262 -18.84 -1.80 -7.23
C LEU A 262 -20.07 -1.93 -8.13
N ALA A 263 -20.47 -0.85 -8.79
CA ALA A 263 -21.61 -0.87 -9.73
C ALA A 263 -21.38 -1.81 -10.92
N SER A 264 -20.11 -1.99 -11.36
CA SER A 264 -19.80 -2.92 -12.46
C SER A 264 -20.00 -4.40 -12.13
N HIS A 265 -20.18 -4.74 -10.83
CA HIS A 265 -20.48 -6.09 -10.37
C HIS A 265 -22.00 -6.33 -10.25
N SER A 266 -22.81 -5.28 -10.34
CA SER A 266 -24.27 -5.33 -10.25
C SER A 266 -25.00 -5.26 -11.61
N ASP A 267 -24.47 -5.86 -12.66
CA ASP A 267 -25.09 -6.10 -13.98
C ASP A 267 -25.36 -4.89 -14.89
N VAL A 268 -24.84 -3.66 -14.66
CA VAL A 268 -25.38 -2.51 -15.38
C VAL A 268 -24.39 -1.67 -16.20
N SER A 269 -23.10 -1.82 -16.09
CA SER A 269 -22.19 -1.04 -16.95
C SER A 269 -20.79 -1.61 -17.10
N ASP A 270 -20.24 -1.52 -18.31
CA ASP A 270 -18.79 -1.70 -18.57
C ASP A 270 -18.00 -0.55 -17.91
N PHE A 271 -17.68 -0.72 -16.63
CA PHE A 271 -16.80 0.19 -15.89
C PHE A 271 -15.36 0.11 -16.37
#